data_74bd5c01a65771f33056adf713b76860
#
_entry.id   74bd5c01a65771f33056adf713b76860
#
_cell.length_a   1.000
_cell.length_b   1.000
_cell.length_c   1.000
_cell.angle_alpha   90.00
_cell.angle_beta   90.00
_cell.angle_gamma   90.00
#
_symmetry.space_group_name_H-M   'P 1'
#
loop_
_entity.id
_entity.type
_entity.pdbx_description
1 polymer ?
#
loop_
_entity_poly.entity_id
_entity_poly.type
_entity_poly.pdbx_seq_one_letter_code
_entity_poly.pdbx_strand_id
1 'polypeptide(L)'
;MPIDYEHLMSLRTRGERVHYTDRDTLLYALGVGFGRNPGNPNELAYVAEHAGLKTLPSYASILASNTLLDDCGWEASRVVLRDESVVLDRPIEEAGALLVDREVATVSDQGADEGALIGVASRARREQDGQAVFTARRTWLARGDGGFGGPRGSSSSRHILPTRHPDMTHPCETRADQALLFRPVVSFTLEGADTVVTDDGESSLERHSAGGVAVRPDIAWRHRIG
;
A
#
# COMPACT_ATOMS: atom_id res chain seq x y z
N MET A 1 9.44 -17.85 15.15
CA MET A 1 8.58 -19.05 15.15
C MET A 1 8.18 -19.32 13.73
N PRO A 2 8.05 -20.54 13.25
CA PRO A 2 7.55 -20.77 11.89
C PRO A 2 6.13 -20.23 11.76
N ILE A 3 5.78 -19.76 10.55
CA ILE A 3 4.43 -19.35 10.19
C ILE A 3 3.43 -20.47 10.50
N ASP A 4 2.35 -20.13 11.20
CA ASP A 4 1.20 -21.01 11.38
C ASP A 4 0.18 -20.74 10.26
N TYR A 5 0.08 -21.67 9.32
CA TYR A 5 -0.81 -21.55 8.17
C TYR A 5 -2.29 -21.41 8.54
N GLU A 6 -2.77 -22.23 9.47
CA GLU A 6 -4.17 -22.23 9.88
C GLU A 6 -4.53 -20.93 10.62
N HIS A 7 -3.63 -20.50 11.49
CA HIS A 7 -3.78 -19.22 12.17
C HIS A 7 -3.87 -18.07 11.15
N LEU A 8 -2.91 -17.97 10.22
CA LEU A 8 -2.93 -16.91 9.20
C LEU A 8 -4.22 -16.91 8.37
N MET A 9 -4.66 -18.08 7.90
CA MET A 9 -5.89 -18.19 7.12
C MET A 9 -7.15 -17.85 7.92
N SER A 10 -7.07 -17.84 9.24
CA SER A 10 -8.17 -17.44 10.14
C SER A 10 -8.27 -15.92 10.32
N LEU A 11 -7.18 -15.18 10.05
CA LEU A 11 -7.09 -13.73 10.32
C LEU A 11 -8.05 -12.93 9.44
N ARG A 12 -8.90 -12.18 10.10
CA ARG A 12 -9.87 -11.29 9.45
C ARG A 12 -10.39 -10.24 10.41
N THR A 13 -10.72 -9.06 9.87
CA THR A 13 -11.50 -8.02 10.54
C THR A 13 -12.74 -7.72 9.71
N ARG A 14 -13.82 -7.27 10.36
CA ARG A 14 -15.08 -6.93 9.68
C ARG A 14 -15.57 -5.59 10.15
N GLY A 15 -15.96 -4.74 9.21
CA GLY A 15 -16.56 -3.45 9.49
C GLY A 15 -15.69 -2.50 10.28
N GLU A 16 -14.37 -2.61 10.16
CA GLU A 16 -13.44 -1.70 10.82
C GLU A 16 -13.62 -0.29 10.26
N ARG A 17 -13.88 0.65 11.16
CA ARG A 17 -14.15 2.03 10.77
C ARG A 17 -12.86 2.77 10.49
N VAL A 18 -12.70 3.26 9.26
CA VAL A 18 -11.60 4.12 8.84
C VAL A 18 -12.17 5.50 8.54
N HIS A 19 -11.78 6.49 9.34
CA HIS A 19 -12.17 7.88 9.15
C HIS A 19 -11.00 8.67 8.57
N TYR A 20 -11.28 9.58 7.61
CA TYR A 20 -10.31 10.47 7.02
C TYR A 20 -10.95 11.81 6.68
N THR A 21 -10.13 12.84 6.65
CA THR A 21 -10.53 14.23 6.42
C THR A 21 -9.97 14.73 5.08
N ASP A 22 -10.47 15.86 4.61
CA ASP A 22 -9.93 16.62 3.48
C ASP A 22 -8.44 16.97 3.66
N ARG A 23 -8.04 17.28 4.89
CA ARG A 23 -6.63 17.48 5.24
C ARG A 23 -5.78 16.24 4.95
N ASP A 24 -6.28 15.05 5.26
CA ASP A 24 -5.53 13.80 5.07
C ASP A 24 -5.35 13.49 3.58
N THR A 25 -6.39 13.70 2.77
CA THR A 25 -6.33 13.51 1.32
C THR A 25 -5.40 14.52 0.65
N LEU A 26 -5.42 15.78 1.11
CA LEU A 26 -4.54 16.85 0.64
C LEU A 26 -3.07 16.55 1.00
N LEU A 27 -2.80 16.18 2.25
CA LEU A 27 -1.45 15.81 2.69
C LEU A 27 -0.90 14.61 1.91
N TYR A 28 -1.76 13.62 1.63
CA TYR A 28 -1.37 12.49 0.78
C TYR A 28 -0.97 12.96 -0.62
N ALA A 29 -1.76 13.80 -1.26
CA ALA A 29 -1.46 14.32 -2.59
C ALA A 29 -0.12 15.08 -2.62
N LEU A 30 0.12 15.95 -1.64
CA LEU A 30 1.41 16.63 -1.46
C LEU A 30 2.55 15.63 -1.21
N GLY A 31 2.30 14.62 -0.36
CA GLY A 31 3.26 13.58 -0.01
C GLY A 31 3.71 12.72 -1.19
N VAL A 32 2.85 12.48 -2.19
CA VAL A 32 3.21 11.78 -3.43
C VAL A 32 3.66 12.72 -4.54
N GLY A 33 3.78 14.02 -4.27
CA GLY A 33 4.43 15.01 -5.14
C GLY A 33 3.50 15.82 -6.02
N PHE A 34 2.19 15.85 -5.77
CA PHE A 34 1.27 16.78 -6.42
C PHE A 34 1.49 18.22 -5.90
N GLY A 35 1.10 19.21 -6.68
CA GLY A 35 1.23 20.63 -6.31
C GLY A 35 2.61 21.21 -6.50
N ARG A 36 3.54 20.51 -7.15
CA ARG A 36 4.89 21.04 -7.47
C ARG A 36 4.84 22.17 -8.46
N ASN A 37 3.87 22.16 -9.34
CA ASN A 37 3.62 23.25 -10.27
C ASN A 37 2.31 23.95 -9.90
N PRO A 38 2.38 25.09 -9.19
CA PRO A 38 1.17 25.83 -8.77
C PRO A 38 0.39 26.42 -9.94
N GLY A 39 0.94 26.43 -11.15
CA GLY A 39 0.25 26.82 -12.38
C GLY A 39 -0.48 25.67 -13.07
N ASN A 40 -0.38 24.44 -12.59
CA ASN A 40 -1.04 23.28 -13.19
C ASN A 40 -2.45 23.05 -12.56
N PRO A 41 -3.55 23.40 -13.26
CA PRO A 41 -4.89 23.27 -12.71
C PRO A 41 -5.29 21.80 -12.45
N ASN A 42 -4.68 20.84 -13.16
CA ASN A 42 -4.94 19.42 -12.94
C ASN A 42 -4.37 18.93 -11.60
N GLU A 43 -3.25 19.49 -11.16
CA GLU A 43 -2.69 19.17 -9.84
C GLU A 43 -3.42 19.93 -8.72
N LEU A 44 -3.80 21.18 -8.96
CA LEU A 44 -4.49 22.00 -7.97
C LEU A 44 -5.80 21.38 -7.49
N ALA A 45 -6.49 20.64 -8.34
CA ALA A 45 -7.72 19.90 -7.96
C ALA A 45 -7.51 18.89 -6.83
N TYR A 46 -6.27 18.52 -6.51
CA TYR A 46 -5.92 17.55 -5.46
C TYR A 46 -5.22 18.18 -4.24
N VAL A 47 -4.82 19.45 -4.33
CA VAL A 47 -4.01 20.11 -3.28
C VAL A 47 -4.55 21.48 -2.88
N ALA A 48 -5.71 21.89 -3.39
CA ALA A 48 -6.30 23.19 -3.09
C ALA A 48 -7.79 23.07 -2.77
N GLU A 49 -8.18 23.42 -1.54
CA GLU A 49 -9.56 23.25 -1.02
C GLU A 49 -10.59 24.06 -1.82
N HIS A 50 -10.24 25.24 -2.26
CA HIS A 50 -11.13 26.15 -2.98
C HIS A 50 -11.45 25.71 -4.43
N ALA A 51 -10.74 24.71 -4.94
CA ALA A 51 -10.91 24.18 -6.30
C ALA A 51 -11.88 23.01 -6.40
N GLY A 52 -12.57 22.64 -5.30
CA GLY A 52 -13.35 21.39 -5.20
C GLY A 52 -12.39 20.22 -5.11
N LEU A 53 -11.85 20.02 -3.92
CA LEU A 53 -10.80 19.03 -3.63
C LEU A 53 -11.21 17.65 -4.11
N LYS A 54 -10.28 16.98 -4.80
CA LYS A 54 -10.42 15.60 -5.26
C LYS A 54 -9.43 14.71 -4.53
N THR A 55 -9.81 13.48 -4.32
CA THR A 55 -8.92 12.47 -3.72
C THR A 55 -8.21 11.67 -4.82
N LEU A 56 -6.92 11.48 -4.66
CA LEU A 56 -6.15 10.60 -5.55
C LEU A 56 -6.62 9.14 -5.41
N PRO A 57 -6.84 8.42 -6.51
CA PRO A 57 -7.22 7.00 -6.50
C PRO A 57 -6.28 6.12 -5.66
N SER A 58 -4.98 6.42 -5.70
CA SER A 58 -3.96 5.70 -4.94
C SER A 58 -4.07 5.87 -3.41
N TYR A 59 -4.85 6.84 -2.92
CA TYR A 59 -5.13 6.99 -1.48
C TYR A 59 -5.85 5.76 -0.90
N ALA A 60 -6.53 4.97 -1.72
CA ALA A 60 -7.08 3.68 -1.33
C ALA A 60 -6.04 2.75 -0.69
N SER A 61 -4.78 2.82 -1.10
CA SER A 61 -3.68 2.07 -0.49
C SER A 61 -3.50 2.43 0.98
N ILE A 62 -3.61 3.70 1.33
CA ILE A 62 -3.50 4.16 2.72
C ILE A 62 -4.73 3.72 3.53
N LEU A 63 -5.93 3.91 2.99
CA LEU A 63 -7.18 3.52 3.64
C LEU A 63 -7.31 1.99 3.83
N ALA A 64 -6.65 1.20 2.97
CA ALA A 64 -6.57 -0.25 3.09
C ALA A 64 -5.51 -0.74 4.09
N SER A 65 -4.63 0.12 4.60
CA SER A 65 -3.60 -0.25 5.58
C SER A 65 -4.22 -0.77 6.87
N ASN A 66 -3.55 -1.70 7.53
CA ASN A 66 -4.06 -2.38 8.72
C ASN A 66 -2.93 -3.06 9.50
N THR A 67 -3.27 -3.51 10.70
CA THR A 67 -2.43 -4.25 11.63
C THR A 67 -2.73 -5.77 11.63
N LEU A 68 -3.47 -6.27 10.65
CA LEU A 68 -3.95 -7.66 10.61
C LEU A 68 -2.83 -8.70 10.70
N LEU A 69 -1.65 -8.35 10.21
CA LEU A 69 -0.48 -9.24 10.19
C LEU A 69 0.59 -8.91 11.25
N ASP A 70 0.34 -7.97 12.16
CA ASP A 70 1.36 -7.54 13.13
C ASP A 70 1.79 -8.69 14.04
N ASP A 71 0.86 -9.55 14.44
CA ASP A 71 1.11 -10.69 15.35
C ASP A 71 1.17 -12.05 14.61
N CYS A 72 1.42 -12.06 13.31
CA CYS A 72 1.41 -13.30 12.53
C CYS A 72 2.67 -14.18 12.70
N GLY A 73 3.65 -13.72 13.47
CA GLY A 73 4.85 -14.50 13.81
C GLY A 73 5.99 -14.43 12.80
N TRP A 74 5.85 -13.66 11.72
CA TRP A 74 6.91 -13.46 10.73
C TRP A 74 8.07 -12.59 11.24
N GLU A 75 9.22 -12.71 10.58
CA GLU A 75 10.34 -11.79 10.83
C GLU A 75 10.13 -10.48 10.07
N ALA A 76 9.57 -9.47 10.74
CA ALA A 76 9.14 -8.20 10.12
C ALA A 76 10.26 -7.48 9.33
N SER A 77 11.53 -7.59 9.76
CA SER A 77 12.68 -7.00 9.07
C SER A 77 12.94 -7.61 7.68
N ARG A 78 12.39 -8.79 7.40
CA ARG A 78 12.55 -9.53 6.14
C ARG A 78 11.29 -9.58 5.29
N VAL A 79 10.26 -8.83 5.71
CA VAL A 79 9.00 -8.75 4.98
C VAL A 79 9.02 -7.57 4.01
N VAL A 80 8.65 -7.81 2.76
CA VAL A 80 8.52 -6.77 1.74
C VAL A 80 7.17 -6.86 1.06
N LEU A 81 6.60 -5.71 0.70
CA LEU A 81 5.43 -5.65 -0.18
C LEU A 81 5.88 -6.07 -1.59
N ARG A 82 5.32 -7.17 -2.08
CA ARG A 82 5.64 -7.70 -3.41
C ARG A 82 4.79 -7.09 -4.51
N ASP A 83 3.48 -7.06 -4.29
CA ASP A 83 2.53 -6.45 -5.22
C ASP A 83 1.32 -5.87 -4.49
N GLU A 84 0.72 -4.87 -5.10
CA GLU A 84 -0.53 -4.27 -4.68
C GLU A 84 -1.40 -3.99 -5.90
N SER A 85 -2.69 -4.26 -5.77
CA SER A 85 -3.69 -3.88 -6.75
C SER A 85 -4.87 -3.20 -6.06
N VAL A 86 -5.37 -2.14 -6.68
CA VAL A 86 -6.56 -1.41 -6.22
C VAL A 86 -7.55 -1.32 -7.36
N VAL A 87 -8.79 -1.68 -7.08
CA VAL A 87 -9.92 -1.49 -8.00
C VAL A 87 -10.91 -0.56 -7.32
N LEU A 88 -11.18 0.58 -7.95
CA LEU A 88 -12.17 1.54 -7.48
C LEU A 88 -13.53 1.24 -8.11
N ASP A 89 -14.55 1.11 -7.28
CA ASP A 89 -15.95 1.04 -7.70
C ASP A 89 -16.51 2.44 -7.93
N ARG A 90 -15.94 3.44 -7.25
CA ARG A 90 -16.27 4.88 -7.36
C ARG A 90 -15.10 5.76 -6.93
N PRO A 91 -15.10 7.05 -7.27
CA PRO A 91 -14.15 8.01 -6.70
C PRO A 91 -14.23 8.03 -5.18
N ILE A 92 -13.08 8.15 -4.53
CA ILE A 92 -12.98 8.39 -3.09
C ILE A 92 -13.31 9.86 -2.85
N GLU A 93 -14.21 10.14 -1.92
CA GLU A 93 -14.58 11.51 -1.51
C GLU A 93 -13.39 12.19 -0.82
N GLU A 94 -13.41 13.51 -0.74
CA GLU A 94 -12.34 14.29 -0.09
C GLU A 94 -12.22 14.04 1.41
N ALA A 95 -13.34 13.68 2.05
CA ALA A 95 -13.42 13.32 3.46
C ALA A 95 -14.53 12.29 3.66
N GLY A 96 -14.47 11.51 4.72
CA GLY A 96 -15.53 10.57 5.04
C GLY A 96 -15.14 9.47 6.01
N ALA A 97 -16.03 8.49 6.10
CA ALA A 97 -15.80 7.28 6.88
C ALA A 97 -16.16 6.05 6.05
N LEU A 98 -15.27 5.08 6.10
CA LEU A 98 -15.42 3.78 5.45
C LEU A 98 -15.55 2.68 6.51
N LEU A 99 -16.28 1.65 6.17
CA LEU A 99 -16.24 0.37 6.86
C LEU A 99 -15.42 -0.59 5.98
N VAL A 100 -14.33 -1.11 6.53
CA VAL A 100 -13.39 -1.94 5.78
C VAL A 100 -13.39 -3.36 6.36
N ASP A 101 -13.65 -4.32 5.49
CA ASP A 101 -13.48 -5.73 5.77
C ASP A 101 -12.13 -6.18 5.24
N ARG A 102 -11.36 -6.88 6.07
CA ARG A 102 -10.05 -7.41 5.70
C ARG A 102 -9.95 -8.88 6.02
N GLU A 103 -9.21 -9.61 5.20
CA GLU A 103 -8.96 -11.03 5.41
C GLU A 103 -7.65 -11.44 4.76
N VAL A 104 -6.96 -12.41 5.37
CA VAL A 104 -5.91 -13.15 4.69
C VAL A 104 -6.58 -14.06 3.67
N ALA A 105 -6.40 -13.75 2.41
CA ALA A 105 -7.04 -14.45 1.29
C ALA A 105 -6.20 -15.61 0.76
N THR A 106 -4.89 -15.51 0.88
CA THR A 106 -3.95 -16.55 0.40
C THR A 106 -2.71 -16.61 1.29
N VAL A 107 -2.24 -17.81 1.55
CA VAL A 107 -0.93 -18.06 2.16
C VAL A 107 -0.28 -19.18 1.36
N SER A 108 0.98 -18.98 0.93
CA SER A 108 1.70 -20.01 0.19
C SER A 108 3.16 -20.10 0.61
N ASP A 109 3.61 -21.34 0.74
CA ASP A 109 4.99 -21.69 1.04
C ASP A 109 5.80 -21.75 -0.26
N GLN A 110 6.84 -20.92 -0.38
CA GLN A 110 7.72 -20.95 -1.55
C GLN A 110 8.97 -21.83 -1.32
N GLY A 111 9.12 -22.36 -0.11
CA GLY A 111 10.29 -23.10 0.34
C GLY A 111 11.17 -22.28 1.28
N ALA A 112 12.02 -22.98 2.03
CA ALA A 112 12.85 -22.37 3.09
C ALA A 112 13.75 -21.22 2.58
N ASP A 113 14.20 -21.32 1.34
CA ASP A 113 15.11 -20.32 0.73
C ASP A 113 14.36 -19.13 0.11
N GLU A 114 13.12 -19.32 -0.33
CA GLU A 114 12.35 -18.32 -1.05
C GLU A 114 11.34 -17.56 -0.16
N GLY A 115 10.96 -18.15 0.98
CA GLY A 115 10.08 -17.55 1.96
C GLY A 115 8.60 -17.91 1.81
N ALA A 116 7.72 -17.06 2.32
CA ALA A 116 6.27 -17.21 2.27
C ALA A 116 5.61 -16.04 1.54
N LEU A 117 4.53 -16.29 0.81
CA LEU A 117 3.67 -15.27 0.24
C LEU A 117 2.35 -15.22 1.01
N ILE A 118 2.00 -14.03 1.49
CA ILE A 118 0.77 -13.79 2.24
C ILE A 118 -0.02 -12.70 1.54
N GLY A 119 -1.20 -13.07 1.04
CA GLY A 119 -2.10 -12.18 0.34
C GLY A 119 -3.25 -11.72 1.24
N VAL A 120 -3.40 -10.39 1.39
CA VAL A 120 -4.50 -9.76 2.14
C VAL A 120 -5.45 -9.09 1.16
N ALA A 121 -6.74 -9.33 1.31
CA ALA A 121 -7.80 -8.63 0.60
C ALA A 121 -8.50 -7.66 1.56
N SER A 122 -8.69 -6.42 1.11
CA SER A 122 -9.43 -5.37 1.82
C SER A 122 -10.56 -4.88 0.94
N ARG A 123 -11.79 -4.83 1.48
CA ARG A 123 -12.99 -4.33 0.80
C ARG A 123 -13.57 -3.19 1.61
N ALA A 124 -13.62 -2.01 1.00
CA ALA A 124 -14.14 -0.80 1.63
C ALA A 124 -15.51 -0.43 1.09
N ARG A 125 -16.39 -0.09 2.00
CA ARG A 125 -17.71 0.47 1.70
C ARG A 125 -17.94 1.75 2.50
N ARG A 126 -18.68 2.67 1.95
CA ARG A 126 -19.00 3.92 2.61
C ARG A 126 -19.91 3.65 3.82
N GLU A 127 -19.58 4.25 4.98
CA GLU A 127 -20.33 4.06 6.21
C GLU A 127 -21.80 4.52 6.09
N GLN A 128 -22.00 5.63 5.38
CA GLN A 128 -23.31 6.30 5.29
C GLN A 128 -24.40 5.45 4.62
N ASP A 129 -24.05 4.71 3.55
CA ASP A 129 -25.04 4.01 2.71
C ASP A 129 -24.63 2.58 2.33
N GLY A 130 -23.47 2.13 2.79
CA GLY A 130 -22.96 0.78 2.54
C GLY A 130 -22.49 0.53 1.11
N GLN A 131 -22.43 1.56 0.26
CA GLN A 131 -22.00 1.40 -1.13
C GLN A 131 -20.50 1.09 -1.22
N ALA A 132 -20.13 0.12 -2.07
CA ALA A 132 -18.73 -0.24 -2.32
C ALA A 132 -17.93 0.95 -2.85
N VAL A 133 -16.71 1.13 -2.33
CA VAL A 133 -15.80 2.21 -2.72
C VAL A 133 -14.58 1.65 -3.44
N PHE A 134 -13.90 0.68 -2.84
CA PHE A 134 -12.76 0.02 -3.46
C PHE A 134 -12.53 -1.39 -2.93
N THR A 135 -11.79 -2.15 -3.71
CA THR A 135 -11.16 -3.41 -3.28
C THR A 135 -9.65 -3.28 -3.49
N ALA A 136 -8.87 -3.53 -2.43
CA ALA A 136 -7.42 -3.60 -2.49
C ALA A 136 -6.95 -5.04 -2.21
N ARG A 137 -5.89 -5.46 -2.90
CA ARG A 137 -5.18 -6.72 -2.62
C ARG A 137 -3.71 -6.42 -2.51
N ARG A 138 -3.09 -6.94 -1.46
CA ARG A 138 -1.66 -6.84 -1.19
C ARG A 138 -1.05 -8.20 -1.01
N THR A 139 0.09 -8.43 -1.61
CA THR A 139 0.87 -9.65 -1.39
C THR A 139 2.19 -9.28 -0.74
N TRP A 140 2.43 -9.84 0.42
CA TRP A 140 3.66 -9.70 1.16
C TRP A 140 4.56 -10.91 0.92
N LEU A 141 5.86 -10.67 0.78
CA LEU A 141 6.89 -11.71 0.75
C LEU A 141 7.66 -11.68 2.07
N ALA A 142 7.47 -12.70 2.90
CA ALA A 142 8.21 -12.93 4.14
C ALA A 142 9.40 -13.86 3.82
N ARG A 143 10.57 -13.25 3.58
CA ARG A 143 11.76 -13.95 3.03
C ARG A 143 12.39 -14.95 3.99
N GLY A 144 12.14 -14.83 5.29
CA GLY A 144 12.70 -15.72 6.32
C GLY A 144 11.78 -16.85 6.73
N ASP A 145 10.55 -16.87 6.22
CA ASP A 145 9.45 -17.59 6.83
C ASP A 145 8.86 -18.68 5.91
N GLY A 146 9.66 -19.19 4.97
CA GLY A 146 9.28 -20.34 4.13
C GLY A 146 9.61 -21.68 4.76
N GLY A 147 9.15 -22.77 4.13
CA GLY A 147 9.41 -24.13 4.59
C GLY A 147 8.50 -24.61 5.73
N PHE A 148 7.37 -23.94 5.95
CA PHE A 148 6.39 -24.31 6.97
C PHE A 148 5.45 -25.47 6.55
N GLY A 149 5.60 -25.98 5.31
CA GLY A 149 4.81 -27.13 4.82
C GLY A 149 3.41 -26.78 4.33
N GLY A 150 3.13 -25.49 4.12
CA GLY A 150 1.87 -25.02 3.54
C GLY A 150 1.74 -25.28 2.04
N PRO A 151 0.58 -24.94 1.44
CA PRO A 151 0.36 -25.12 0.01
C PRO A 151 1.37 -24.27 -0.80
N ARG A 152 1.96 -24.89 -1.84
CA ARG A 152 2.71 -24.12 -2.82
C ARG A 152 1.74 -23.32 -3.68
N GLY A 153 1.79 -22.01 -3.54
CA GLY A 153 1.04 -21.13 -4.42
C GLY A 153 1.65 -21.12 -5.82
N SER A 154 0.81 -21.06 -6.84
CA SER A 154 1.28 -20.59 -8.13
C SER A 154 1.83 -19.18 -7.91
N SER A 155 3.11 -18.96 -8.26
CA SER A 155 3.61 -17.59 -8.39
C SER A 155 2.57 -16.84 -9.23
N SER A 156 2.02 -15.75 -8.68
CA SER A 156 1.12 -14.90 -9.46
C SER A 156 1.75 -14.72 -10.83
N SER A 157 0.98 -14.95 -11.88
CA SER A 157 1.49 -14.91 -13.24
C SER A 157 2.29 -13.62 -13.41
N ARG A 158 3.62 -13.74 -13.52
CA ARG A 158 4.46 -12.58 -13.80
C ARG A 158 3.87 -11.90 -15.03
N HIS A 159 3.50 -10.64 -14.88
CA HIS A 159 3.08 -9.87 -16.03
C HIS A 159 4.26 -9.84 -17.00
N ILE A 160 4.11 -10.56 -18.11
CA ILE A 160 5.14 -10.62 -19.17
C ILE A 160 5.15 -9.25 -19.83
N LEU A 161 6.27 -8.55 -19.69
CA LEU A 161 6.44 -7.27 -20.36
C LEU A 161 6.50 -7.49 -21.86
N PRO A 162 5.76 -6.70 -22.67
CA PRO A 162 5.93 -6.73 -24.13
C PRO A 162 7.38 -6.45 -24.54
N THR A 163 7.87 -7.14 -25.54
CA THR A 163 9.22 -6.92 -26.11
C THR A 163 9.28 -5.71 -27.04
N ARG A 164 8.14 -5.14 -27.43
CA ARG A 164 8.05 -3.92 -28.25
C ARG A 164 8.40 -2.68 -27.44
N HIS A 165 8.85 -1.63 -28.12
CA HIS A 165 9.02 -0.31 -27.49
C HIS A 165 7.70 0.19 -26.88
N PRO A 166 7.77 0.98 -25.77
CA PRO A 166 6.58 1.59 -25.19
C PRO A 166 6.00 2.63 -26.15
N ASP A 167 4.67 2.73 -26.18
CA ASP A 167 3.97 3.74 -26.98
C ASP A 167 4.18 5.15 -26.45
N MET A 168 4.41 5.27 -25.14
CA MET A 168 4.68 6.54 -24.44
C MET A 168 5.65 6.32 -23.29
N THR A 169 6.56 7.26 -23.12
CA THR A 169 7.47 7.32 -21.94
C THR A 169 7.30 8.68 -21.28
N HIS A 170 7.06 8.68 -19.98
CA HIS A 170 6.96 9.90 -19.18
C HIS A 170 8.00 9.85 -18.06
N PRO A 171 8.96 10.81 -18.02
CA PRO A 171 9.89 10.90 -16.91
C PRO A 171 9.15 11.36 -15.66
N CYS A 172 9.36 10.70 -14.55
CA CYS A 172 8.82 11.08 -13.25
C CYS A 172 9.98 11.28 -12.28
N GLU A 173 10.30 12.54 -11.98
CA GLU A 173 11.38 12.86 -11.06
C GLU A 173 10.93 12.66 -9.63
N THR A 174 11.73 11.94 -8.86
CA THR A 174 11.56 11.80 -7.40
C THR A 174 12.45 12.82 -6.70
N ARG A 175 11.89 13.59 -5.76
CA ARG A 175 12.67 14.53 -4.96
C ARG A 175 13.51 13.78 -3.93
N ALA A 176 14.67 14.32 -3.59
CA ALA A 176 15.52 13.77 -2.53
C ALA A 176 14.82 13.71 -1.16
N ASP A 177 13.88 14.64 -0.89
CA ASP A 177 13.11 14.72 0.33
C ASP A 177 11.72 14.06 0.24
N GLN A 178 11.40 13.35 -0.85
CA GLN A 178 10.07 12.78 -1.08
C GLN A 178 9.63 11.79 0.01
N ALA A 179 10.56 10.98 0.50
CA ALA A 179 10.28 10.04 1.58
C ALA A 179 9.91 10.75 2.89
N LEU A 180 10.57 11.88 3.19
CA LEU A 180 10.25 12.69 4.36
C LEU A 180 8.89 13.37 4.25
N LEU A 181 8.52 13.82 3.04
CA LEU A 181 7.18 14.40 2.78
C LEU A 181 6.07 13.36 2.85
N PHE A 182 6.34 12.14 2.44
CA PHE A 182 5.38 11.04 2.48
C PHE A 182 5.20 10.45 3.89
N ARG A 183 6.23 10.48 4.72
CA ARG A 183 6.25 9.91 6.08
C ARG A 183 5.07 10.38 6.96
N PRO A 184 4.73 11.68 7.07
CA PRO A 184 3.61 12.12 7.90
C PRO A 184 2.25 11.54 7.47
N VAL A 185 2.09 11.26 6.19
CA VAL A 185 0.87 10.68 5.62
C VAL A 185 0.66 9.24 6.05
N VAL A 186 1.77 8.49 6.16
CA VAL A 186 1.75 7.06 6.54
C VAL A 186 1.76 6.88 8.05
N SER A 187 2.42 7.78 8.79
CA SER A 187 2.59 7.68 10.25
C SER A 187 1.28 7.85 11.04
N PHE A 188 0.28 8.51 10.47
CA PHE A 188 -1.06 8.57 11.09
C PHE A 188 -1.79 7.21 11.10
N THR A 189 -1.33 6.27 10.26
CA THR A 189 -1.90 4.92 10.16
C THR A 189 -1.00 3.85 10.78
N LEU A 190 0.25 4.19 11.10
CA LEU A 190 1.26 3.23 11.53
C LEU A 190 2.11 3.86 12.65
N GLU A 191 1.68 3.72 13.91
CA GLU A 191 2.54 4.08 15.05
C GLU A 191 3.85 3.27 14.98
N GLY A 192 4.99 3.95 14.91
CA GLY A 192 6.32 3.34 15.06
C GLY A 192 7.22 3.25 13.82
N ALA A 193 6.96 3.96 12.73
CA ALA A 193 7.89 3.99 11.59
C ALA A 193 8.95 5.10 11.74
N ASP A 194 10.20 4.72 11.93
CA ASP A 194 11.34 5.64 11.85
C ASP A 194 11.96 5.60 10.45
N THR A 195 12.26 6.79 9.90
CA THR A 195 12.97 6.91 8.63
C THR A 195 14.47 6.98 8.90
N VAL A 196 15.22 6.03 8.38
CA VAL A 196 16.68 6.08 8.38
C VAL A 196 17.13 6.60 7.02
N VAL A 197 17.90 7.69 7.04
CA VAL A 197 18.60 8.19 5.85
C VAL A 197 19.99 7.60 5.92
N THR A 198 20.37 6.80 4.92
CA THR A 198 21.72 6.23 4.83
C THR A 198 22.66 7.20 4.10
N ASP A 199 23.96 7.15 4.45
CA ASP A 199 25.00 8.05 3.93
C ASP A 199 25.23 7.96 2.40
N ASP A 200 24.67 6.95 1.74
CA ASP A 200 24.76 6.72 0.29
C ASP A 200 23.62 7.39 -0.51
N GLY A 201 22.75 8.16 0.16
CA GLY A 201 21.65 8.87 -0.49
C GLY A 201 20.45 8.00 -0.84
N GLU A 202 20.46 6.72 -0.48
CA GLU A 202 19.27 5.88 -0.51
C GLU A 202 18.45 6.10 0.76
N SER A 203 17.24 6.60 0.60
CA SER A 203 16.28 6.68 1.70
C SER A 203 15.59 5.33 1.87
N SER A 204 15.86 4.63 2.96
CA SER A 204 15.11 3.47 3.38
C SER A 204 14.24 3.82 4.59
N LEU A 205 13.00 3.32 4.59
CA LEU A 205 12.16 3.31 5.78
C LEU A 205 12.49 2.03 6.55
N GLU A 206 13.24 2.15 7.62
CA GLU A 206 13.42 1.05 8.56
C GLU A 206 12.51 1.23 9.76
N ARG A 207 11.85 0.16 10.17
CA ARG A 207 11.18 0.06 11.45
C ARG A 207 12.11 -0.56 12.49
N HIS A 208 12.20 0.09 13.63
CA HIS A 208 12.62 -0.57 14.84
C HIS A 208 11.38 -0.93 15.66
N SER A 209 11.20 -2.23 15.87
CA SER A 209 10.18 -2.90 16.68
C SER A 209 8.70 -2.64 16.30
N ALA A 210 8.18 -3.59 15.59
CA ALA A 210 6.79 -3.82 15.16
C ALA A 210 6.44 -3.34 13.74
N GLY A 211 6.78 -4.17 12.78
CA GLY A 211 6.21 -4.25 11.42
C GLY A 211 6.40 -3.02 10.51
N GLY A 212 7.44 -2.90 9.72
CA GLY A 212 7.73 -1.80 8.82
C GLY A 212 7.64 -2.07 7.33
N VAL A 213 7.20 -1.09 6.59
CA VAL A 213 7.19 -1.07 5.14
C VAL A 213 8.45 -0.38 4.64
N ALA A 214 9.32 -1.09 3.92
CA ALA A 214 10.39 -0.45 3.15
C ALA A 214 9.80 0.03 1.82
N VAL A 215 9.80 1.33 1.58
CA VAL A 215 9.47 1.91 0.26
C VAL A 215 10.78 2.03 -0.52
N ARG A 216 10.94 1.22 -1.57
CA ARG A 216 12.06 1.39 -2.49
C ARG A 216 11.68 2.43 -3.55
N PRO A 217 12.58 3.37 -3.89
CA PRO A 217 12.31 4.40 -4.89
C PRO A 217 12.23 3.89 -6.33
N ASP A 218 12.52 2.63 -6.57
CA ASP A 218 12.55 1.98 -7.89
C ASP A 218 11.21 1.33 -8.30
N ILE A 219 10.13 1.57 -7.56
CA ILE A 219 8.80 1.09 -7.96
C ILE A 219 8.25 1.99 -9.08
N ALA A 220 8.45 1.56 -10.31
CA ALA A 220 7.81 2.17 -11.47
C ALA A 220 6.29 1.92 -11.41
N TRP A 221 5.52 2.93 -11.10
CA TRP A 221 4.06 2.90 -11.17
C TRP A 221 3.64 2.78 -12.66
N ARG A 222 2.99 1.67 -13.00
CA ARG A 222 2.37 1.51 -14.31
C ARG A 222 0.88 1.75 -14.17
N HIS A 223 0.41 2.89 -14.67
CA HIS A 223 -1.01 3.10 -14.91
C HIS A 223 -1.42 2.35 -16.19
N ARG A 224 -2.43 1.51 -16.09
CA ARG A 224 -3.20 1.06 -17.24
C ARG A 224 -4.36 2.04 -17.38
N ILE A 225 -4.32 2.88 -18.39
CA ILE A 225 -5.49 3.59 -18.86
C ILE A 225 -6.20 2.60 -19.79
N GLY A 226 -7.40 2.14 -19.38
CA GLY A 226 -8.31 1.36 -20.21
C GLY A 226 -9.12 2.26 -21.08
#